data_d296d45f61bdaf382a4dfa6916ea48ee
#
_entry.id   d296d45f61bdaf382a4dfa6916ea48ee
#
_cell.length_a   1.000
_cell.length_b   1.000
_cell.length_c   1.000
_cell.angle_alpha   90.00
_cell.angle_beta   90.00
_cell.angle_gamma   90.00
#
_symmetry.space_group_name_H-M   'P 1'
#
loop_
_entity.id
_entity.type
_entity.pdbx_description
1 polymer ?
#
loop_
_entity_poly.entity_id
_entity_poly.type
_entity_poly.pdbx_seq_one_letter_code
_entity_poly.pdbx_strand_id
1 'polypeptide(L)'
;VVIALVVSPEGFPLAYEVLAGNTRDCTTLKDFLARIERQYGKARRVWCMDRGIPTEEVLAQMRAADPPVHYLVGTPKGRLSRLEQALLEEPWHAARPGVQVKLLAQDDELYVFAESRDRIAKERAMRRRQLKWLWARLKKLSTMRLARDALLMKLGAAKTKTPAAWRLLENSLEARMTREQ
;
A
#
# COMPACT_ATOMS: atom_id res chain seq x y z
N VAL A 1 -3.23 21.90 -7.19
CA VAL A 1 -2.02 21.67 -7.98
C VAL A 1 -1.50 20.28 -7.64
N VAL A 2 -1.20 19.49 -8.67
CA VAL A 2 -0.51 18.19 -8.57
C VAL A 2 0.90 18.37 -9.13
N ILE A 3 1.90 17.79 -8.46
CA ILE A 3 3.28 17.82 -8.92
C ILE A 3 3.69 16.38 -9.23
N ALA A 4 4.02 16.11 -10.49
CA ALA A 4 4.67 14.89 -10.92
C ALA A 4 6.20 15.11 -10.82
N LEU A 5 6.90 14.19 -10.14
CA LEU A 5 8.34 14.28 -9.91
C LEU A 5 9.01 12.96 -10.25
N VAL A 6 10.06 13.00 -11.06
CA VAL A 6 10.97 11.88 -11.30
C VAL A 6 12.27 12.12 -10.55
N VAL A 7 12.68 11.12 -9.79
CA VAL A 7 13.93 11.18 -9.03
C VAL A 7 14.83 9.99 -9.37
N SER A 8 16.14 10.16 -9.21
CA SER A 8 17.09 9.05 -9.25
C SER A 8 16.95 8.16 -7.99
N PRO A 9 17.56 6.96 -7.96
CA PRO A 9 17.58 6.12 -6.76
C PRO A 9 18.15 6.83 -5.51
N GLU A 10 19.04 7.79 -5.71
CA GLU A 10 19.65 8.61 -4.64
C GLU A 10 18.75 9.78 -4.21
N GLY A 11 17.59 9.96 -4.87
CA GLY A 11 16.64 11.04 -4.59
C GLY A 11 16.91 12.34 -5.32
N PHE A 12 17.81 12.35 -6.31
CA PHE A 12 18.08 13.55 -7.12
C PHE A 12 16.95 13.81 -8.13
N PRO A 13 16.36 15.02 -8.19
CA PRO A 13 15.29 15.34 -9.12
C PRO A 13 15.81 15.39 -10.56
N LEU A 14 15.24 14.57 -11.43
CA LEU A 14 15.55 14.49 -12.85
C LEU A 14 14.58 15.33 -13.70
N ALA A 15 13.32 15.29 -13.38
CA ALA A 15 12.27 16.04 -14.06
C ALA A 15 11.08 16.29 -13.15
N TYR A 16 10.35 17.36 -13.42
CA TYR A 16 9.09 17.65 -12.76
C TYR A 16 8.05 18.22 -13.75
N GLU A 17 6.80 18.09 -13.38
CA GLU A 17 5.69 18.71 -14.06
C GLU A 17 4.65 19.19 -13.05
N VAL A 18 4.10 20.39 -13.30
CA VAL A 18 3.04 20.97 -12.49
C VAL A 18 1.73 20.82 -13.26
N LEU A 19 0.78 20.13 -12.66
CA LEU A 19 -0.49 19.75 -13.26
C LEU A 19 -1.67 20.38 -12.51
N ALA A 20 -2.81 20.48 -13.18
CA ALA A 20 -4.04 20.91 -12.52
C ALA A 20 -4.40 19.98 -11.35
N GLY A 21 -4.93 20.53 -10.25
CA GLY A 21 -5.19 19.77 -9.03
C GLY A 21 -6.22 18.64 -9.13
N ASN A 22 -6.99 18.61 -10.22
CA ASN A 22 -7.93 17.55 -10.58
C ASN A 22 -7.36 16.51 -11.57
N THR A 23 -6.07 16.61 -11.92
CA THR A 23 -5.40 15.66 -12.81
C THR A 23 -5.23 14.32 -12.11
N ARG A 24 -5.57 13.23 -12.79
CA ARG A 24 -5.33 11.86 -12.28
C ARG A 24 -3.95 11.41 -12.71
N ASP A 25 -3.19 10.83 -11.78
CA ASP A 25 -1.82 10.38 -12.01
C ASP A 25 -1.69 9.41 -13.20
N CYS A 26 -2.67 8.55 -13.40
CA CYS A 26 -2.67 7.55 -14.48
C CYS A 26 -2.80 8.15 -15.90
N THR A 27 -3.34 9.36 -16.05
CA THR A 27 -3.54 9.97 -17.38
C THR A 27 -2.29 10.65 -17.93
N THR A 28 -1.33 11.00 -17.08
CA THR A 28 -0.13 11.76 -17.43
C THR A 28 1.12 10.91 -17.59
N LEU A 29 1.09 9.65 -17.11
CA LEU A 29 2.26 8.79 -17.07
C LEU A 29 2.89 8.59 -18.46
N LYS A 30 2.10 8.33 -19.50
CA LYS A 30 2.59 8.07 -20.86
C LYS A 30 3.34 9.26 -21.43
N ASP A 31 2.77 10.45 -21.32
CA ASP A 31 3.38 11.69 -21.84
C ASP A 31 4.64 12.03 -21.05
N PHE A 32 4.62 11.76 -19.76
CA PHE A 32 5.76 12.00 -18.87
C PHE A 32 6.93 11.06 -19.19
N LEU A 33 6.68 9.77 -19.42
CA LEU A 33 7.69 8.80 -19.86
C LEU A 33 8.31 9.21 -21.21
N ALA A 34 7.48 9.56 -22.19
CA ALA A 34 7.94 10.01 -23.50
C ALA A 34 8.79 11.28 -23.43
N ARG A 35 8.48 12.19 -22.49
CA ARG A 35 9.27 13.41 -22.25
C ARG A 35 10.64 13.10 -21.66
N ILE A 36 10.70 12.18 -20.68
CA ILE A 36 11.97 11.73 -20.09
C ILE A 36 12.84 11.05 -21.15
N GLU A 37 12.27 10.22 -22.01
CA GLU A 37 13.02 9.56 -23.08
C GLU A 37 13.55 10.57 -24.12
N ARG A 38 12.78 11.60 -24.44
CA ARG A 38 13.26 12.68 -25.33
C ARG A 38 14.39 13.48 -24.72
N GLN A 39 14.35 13.74 -23.42
CA GLN A 39 15.32 14.59 -22.73
C GLN A 39 16.61 13.85 -22.40
N TYR A 40 16.54 12.59 -22.01
CA TYR A 40 17.67 11.80 -21.50
C TYR A 40 18.02 10.57 -22.36
N GLY A 41 17.34 10.41 -23.50
CA GLY A 41 17.51 9.27 -24.40
C GLY A 41 16.87 7.98 -23.87
N LYS A 42 16.77 6.99 -24.77
CA LYS A 42 16.36 5.63 -24.41
C LYS A 42 17.50 4.97 -23.63
N ALA A 43 17.30 4.68 -22.35
CA ALA A 43 18.23 3.95 -21.51
C ALA A 43 17.54 2.73 -20.91
N ARG A 44 18.32 1.68 -20.57
CA ARG A 44 17.82 0.55 -19.77
C ARG A 44 17.49 1.06 -18.37
N ARG A 45 16.22 1.40 -18.14
CA ARG A 45 15.71 1.91 -16.86
C ARG A 45 14.70 0.92 -16.31
N VAL A 46 14.62 0.85 -14.98
CA VAL A 46 13.49 0.24 -14.29
C VAL A 46 12.69 1.37 -13.66
N TRP A 47 11.45 1.52 -14.08
CA TRP A 47 10.56 2.54 -13.56
C TRP A 47 9.89 2.07 -12.27
N CYS A 48 10.24 2.68 -11.14
CA CYS A 48 9.58 2.41 -9.87
C CYS A 48 8.40 3.36 -9.68
N MET A 49 7.20 2.82 -9.55
CA MET A 49 5.96 3.60 -9.48
C MET A 49 5.06 3.13 -8.34
N ASP A 50 4.30 4.05 -7.74
CA ASP A 50 3.28 3.66 -6.78
C ASP A 50 2.09 3.00 -7.51
N ARG A 51 1.40 2.10 -6.82
CA ARG A 51 0.31 1.27 -7.35
C ARG A 51 -0.86 2.03 -8.00
N GLY A 52 -1.02 3.30 -7.72
CA GLY A 52 -2.10 4.12 -8.25
C GLY A 52 -1.75 4.84 -9.55
N ILE A 53 -0.48 4.80 -9.97
CA ILE A 53 0.01 5.57 -11.11
C ILE A 53 -0.28 4.87 -12.44
N PRO A 54 0.19 3.64 -12.72
CA PRO A 54 -0.05 3.01 -14.00
C PRO A 54 -1.41 2.30 -14.04
N THR A 55 -2.07 2.36 -15.20
CA THR A 55 -3.17 1.45 -15.55
C THR A 55 -2.63 0.16 -16.13
N GLU A 56 -3.42 -0.92 -16.13
CA GLU A 56 -3.03 -2.18 -16.77
C GLU A 56 -2.73 -2.01 -18.26
N GLU A 57 -3.47 -1.13 -18.93
CA GLU A 57 -3.24 -0.79 -20.33
C GLU A 57 -1.84 -0.17 -20.54
N VAL A 58 -1.42 0.76 -19.68
CA VAL A 58 -0.09 1.37 -19.74
C VAL A 58 0.99 0.32 -19.47
N LEU A 59 0.81 -0.57 -18.49
CA LEU A 59 1.75 -1.65 -18.22
C LEU A 59 1.86 -2.62 -19.41
N ALA A 60 0.75 -2.95 -20.06
CA ALA A 60 0.75 -3.78 -21.27
C ALA A 60 1.52 -3.10 -22.41
N GLN A 61 1.34 -1.78 -22.61
CA GLN A 61 2.10 -1.02 -23.59
C GLN A 61 3.61 -0.99 -23.27
N MET A 62 3.98 -0.87 -21.99
CA MET A 62 5.39 -0.92 -21.56
C MET A 62 6.01 -2.28 -21.86
N ARG A 63 5.29 -3.38 -21.62
CA ARG A 63 5.75 -4.74 -21.96
C ARG A 63 5.91 -4.96 -23.46
N ALA A 64 4.97 -4.44 -24.26
CA ALA A 64 4.95 -4.59 -25.71
C ALA A 64 5.90 -3.63 -26.46
N ALA A 65 6.54 -2.69 -25.77
CA ALA A 65 7.48 -1.75 -26.38
C ALA A 65 8.75 -2.47 -26.88
N ASP A 66 9.40 -1.90 -27.90
CA ASP A 66 10.71 -2.38 -28.40
C ASP A 66 11.79 -1.28 -28.21
N PRO A 67 12.78 -1.50 -27.35
CA PRO A 67 12.90 -2.58 -26.35
C PRO A 67 11.85 -2.47 -25.23
N PRO A 68 11.50 -3.60 -24.56
CA PRO A 68 10.55 -3.60 -23.46
C PRO A 68 10.97 -2.63 -22.32
N VAL A 69 9.99 -1.91 -21.78
CA VAL A 69 10.22 -0.97 -20.68
C VAL A 69 10.01 -1.71 -19.35
N HIS A 70 11.08 -1.85 -18.58
CA HIS A 70 11.02 -2.52 -17.28
C HIS A 70 10.40 -1.62 -16.22
N TYR A 71 9.58 -2.20 -15.36
CA TYR A 71 8.93 -1.47 -14.26
C TYR A 71 8.85 -2.29 -12.97
N LEU A 72 8.73 -1.57 -11.86
CA LEU A 72 8.37 -2.09 -10.55
C LEU A 72 7.20 -1.27 -10.02
N VAL A 73 6.06 -1.89 -9.78
CA VAL A 73 4.84 -1.23 -9.34
C VAL A 73 4.19 -1.97 -8.18
N GLY A 74 3.60 -1.24 -7.25
CA GLY A 74 2.89 -1.85 -6.13
C GLY A 74 1.64 -2.59 -6.59
N THR A 75 1.51 -3.87 -6.23
CA THR A 75 0.36 -4.71 -6.59
C THR A 75 -0.92 -4.25 -5.88
N PRO A 76 -2.05 -4.09 -6.59
CA PRO A 76 -3.34 -3.79 -5.98
C PRO A 76 -3.77 -4.87 -4.97
N LYS A 77 -4.37 -4.46 -3.84
CA LYS A 77 -4.78 -5.38 -2.77
C LYS A 77 -5.70 -6.51 -3.25
N GLY A 78 -6.57 -6.25 -4.24
CA GLY A 78 -7.47 -7.26 -4.80
C GLY A 78 -6.77 -8.40 -5.55
N ARG A 79 -5.53 -8.21 -6.01
CA ARG A 79 -4.73 -9.27 -6.64
C ARG A 79 -4.00 -10.14 -5.62
N LEU A 80 -3.68 -9.59 -4.45
CA LEU A 80 -2.89 -10.29 -3.43
C LEU A 80 -3.55 -11.60 -2.99
N SER A 81 -4.88 -11.61 -2.83
CA SER A 81 -5.63 -12.82 -2.43
C SER A 81 -5.53 -13.96 -3.44
N ARG A 82 -5.35 -13.67 -4.73
CA ARG A 82 -5.15 -14.69 -5.78
C ARG A 82 -3.74 -15.28 -5.78
N LEU A 83 -2.76 -14.49 -5.31
CA LEU A 83 -1.35 -14.88 -5.25
C LEU A 83 -0.97 -15.51 -3.91
N GLU A 84 -1.83 -15.40 -2.88
CA GLU A 84 -1.50 -15.76 -1.51
C GLU A 84 -1.08 -17.22 -1.38
N GLN A 85 -1.85 -18.14 -1.96
CA GLN A 85 -1.54 -19.58 -1.88
C GLN A 85 -0.18 -19.90 -2.52
N ALA A 86 0.07 -19.42 -3.72
CA ALA A 86 1.33 -19.65 -4.42
C ALA A 86 2.52 -18.98 -3.68
N LEU A 87 2.32 -17.78 -3.14
CA LEU A 87 3.35 -17.09 -2.36
C LEU A 87 3.68 -17.81 -1.03
N LEU A 88 2.75 -18.57 -0.44
CA LEU A 88 3.03 -19.35 0.77
C LEU A 88 4.06 -20.46 0.49
N GLU A 89 4.02 -21.07 -0.68
CA GLU A 89 4.90 -22.17 -1.11
C GLU A 89 6.30 -21.70 -1.51
N GLU A 90 6.46 -20.42 -1.90
CA GLU A 90 7.75 -19.88 -2.31
C GLU A 90 8.71 -19.68 -1.14
N PRO A 91 10.02 -19.98 -1.32
CA PRO A 91 11.03 -19.78 -0.30
C PRO A 91 11.34 -18.30 -0.07
N TRP A 92 11.81 -17.99 1.15
CA TRP A 92 12.34 -16.66 1.47
C TRP A 92 13.79 -16.52 1.02
N HIS A 93 14.10 -15.43 0.34
CA HIS A 93 15.44 -15.03 -0.05
C HIS A 93 15.86 -13.75 0.69
N ALA A 94 17.07 -13.72 1.24
CA ALA A 94 17.62 -12.50 1.84
C ALA A 94 17.96 -11.50 0.73
N ALA A 95 17.32 -10.33 0.75
CA ALA A 95 17.60 -9.25 -0.22
C ALA A 95 18.64 -8.27 0.33
N ARG A 96 18.52 -7.92 1.63
CA ARG A 96 19.47 -7.08 2.37
C ARG A 96 19.27 -7.28 3.87
N PRO A 97 20.17 -6.78 4.75
CA PRO A 97 19.98 -6.87 6.19
C PRO A 97 18.59 -6.36 6.62
N GLY A 98 17.83 -7.22 7.28
CA GLY A 98 16.47 -6.90 7.75
C GLY A 98 15.36 -6.93 6.70
N VAL A 99 15.66 -7.30 5.45
CA VAL A 99 14.67 -7.45 4.36
C VAL A 99 14.81 -8.81 3.71
N GLN A 100 13.70 -9.51 3.59
CA GLN A 100 13.60 -10.77 2.85
C GLN A 100 12.47 -10.69 1.82
N VAL A 101 12.59 -11.45 0.75
CA VAL A 101 11.65 -11.46 -0.38
C VAL A 101 11.28 -12.88 -0.78
N LYS A 102 10.08 -13.03 -1.33
CA LYS A 102 9.66 -14.18 -2.12
C LYS A 102 9.45 -13.72 -3.55
N LEU A 103 9.80 -14.56 -4.49
CA LEU A 103 9.65 -14.29 -5.92
C LEU A 103 8.67 -15.30 -6.50
N LEU A 104 7.63 -14.81 -7.16
CA LEU A 104 6.63 -15.65 -7.84
C LEU A 104 6.50 -15.20 -9.30
N ALA A 105 6.87 -16.07 -10.23
CA ALA A 105 6.63 -15.85 -11.65
C ALA A 105 5.24 -16.40 -12.02
N GLN A 106 4.36 -15.52 -12.49
CA GLN A 106 3.00 -15.89 -12.91
C GLN A 106 2.50 -14.89 -13.96
N ASP A 107 1.81 -15.38 -14.99
CA ASP A 107 1.17 -14.59 -16.05
C ASP A 107 2.13 -13.59 -16.75
N ASP A 108 3.35 -14.07 -17.09
CA ASP A 108 4.44 -13.28 -17.69
C ASP A 108 4.92 -12.11 -16.82
N GLU A 109 4.57 -12.10 -15.54
CA GLU A 109 5.00 -11.11 -14.55
C GLU A 109 5.80 -11.75 -13.42
N LEU A 110 6.72 -10.97 -12.84
CA LEU A 110 7.44 -11.36 -11.63
C LEU A 110 6.90 -10.58 -10.43
N TYR A 111 6.22 -11.29 -9.54
CA TYR A 111 5.74 -10.73 -8.28
C TYR A 111 6.82 -10.84 -7.21
N VAL A 112 7.09 -9.72 -6.54
CA VAL A 112 8.04 -9.63 -5.43
C VAL A 112 7.29 -9.35 -4.14
N PHE A 113 7.20 -10.33 -3.26
CA PHE A 113 6.63 -10.15 -1.93
C PHE A 113 7.77 -9.86 -0.94
N ALA A 114 7.80 -8.64 -0.42
CA ALA A 114 8.87 -8.17 0.47
C ALA A 114 8.41 -8.05 1.92
N GLU A 115 9.20 -8.55 2.85
CA GLU A 115 9.04 -8.36 4.29
C GLU A 115 10.23 -7.59 4.86
N SER A 116 9.96 -6.50 5.60
CA SER A 116 10.96 -5.67 6.25
C SER A 116 10.73 -5.64 7.76
N ARG A 117 11.76 -5.93 8.55
CA ARG A 117 11.73 -5.84 10.02
C ARG A 117 11.34 -4.45 10.51
N ASP A 118 11.87 -3.41 9.89
CA ASP A 118 11.58 -2.02 10.27
C ASP A 118 10.13 -1.67 9.97
N ARG A 119 9.61 -2.13 8.82
CA ARG A 119 8.20 -1.93 8.46
C ARG A 119 7.27 -2.63 9.45
N ILE A 120 7.56 -3.88 9.80
CA ILE A 120 6.81 -4.64 10.81
C ILE A 120 6.84 -3.94 12.17
N ALA A 121 8.01 -3.48 12.61
CA ALA A 121 8.16 -2.76 13.86
C ALA A 121 7.34 -1.46 13.87
N LYS A 122 7.40 -0.68 12.79
CA LYS A 122 6.61 0.54 12.60
C LYS A 122 5.11 0.25 12.65
N GLU A 123 4.64 -0.76 11.92
CA GLU A 123 3.21 -1.12 11.89
C GLU A 123 2.72 -1.62 13.26
N ARG A 124 3.52 -2.41 13.96
CA ARG A 124 3.24 -2.83 15.34
C ARG A 124 3.14 -1.64 16.29
N ALA A 125 4.04 -0.67 16.17
CA ALA A 125 4.01 0.55 16.98
C ALA A 125 2.77 1.41 16.70
N MET A 126 2.41 1.56 15.43
CA MET A 126 1.18 2.27 15.03
C MET A 126 -0.08 1.57 15.56
N ARG A 127 -0.16 0.25 15.46
CA ARG A 127 -1.27 -0.55 15.99
C ARG A 127 -1.39 -0.43 17.51
N ARG A 128 -0.27 -0.54 18.23
CA ARG A 128 -0.24 -0.34 19.69
C ARG A 128 -0.74 1.05 20.09
N ARG A 129 -0.36 2.10 19.33
CA ARG A 129 -0.83 3.47 19.58
C ARG A 129 -2.35 3.59 19.40
N GLN A 130 -2.89 3.02 18.32
CA GLN A 130 -4.32 3.02 18.07
C GLN A 130 -5.10 2.25 19.15
N LEU A 131 -4.60 1.08 19.59
CA LEU A 131 -5.21 0.30 20.66
C LEU A 131 -5.19 1.05 21.99
N LYS A 132 -4.08 1.69 22.36
CA LYS A 132 -3.99 2.51 23.60
C LYS A 132 -4.99 3.66 23.56
N TRP A 133 -5.09 4.36 22.42
CA TRP A 133 -6.06 5.44 22.29
C TRP A 133 -7.51 4.94 22.37
N LEU A 134 -7.83 3.85 21.68
CA LEU A 134 -9.16 3.25 21.70
C LEU A 134 -9.53 2.80 23.11
N TRP A 135 -8.62 2.11 23.80
CA TRP A 135 -8.80 1.68 25.19
C TRP A 135 -9.10 2.85 26.13
N ALA A 136 -8.29 3.90 26.07
CA ALA A 136 -8.51 5.11 26.88
C ALA A 136 -9.87 5.76 26.58
N ARG A 137 -10.26 5.78 25.30
CA ARG A 137 -11.55 6.32 24.89
C ARG A 137 -12.72 5.48 25.39
N LEU A 138 -12.66 4.16 25.28
CA LEU A 138 -13.70 3.24 25.79
C LEU A 138 -13.80 3.33 27.32
N LYS A 139 -12.67 3.34 28.03
CA LYS A 139 -12.65 3.52 29.48
C LYS A 139 -13.30 4.84 29.90
N LYS A 140 -13.04 5.93 29.17
CA LYS A 140 -13.71 7.21 29.43
C LYS A 140 -15.22 7.12 29.16
N LEU A 141 -15.65 6.43 28.12
CA LEU A 141 -17.08 6.26 27.81
C LEU A 141 -17.82 5.42 28.85
N SER A 142 -17.16 4.38 29.41
CA SER A 142 -17.77 3.53 30.46
C SER A 142 -18.04 4.26 31.77
N THR A 143 -17.35 5.37 32.05
CA THR A 143 -17.59 6.20 33.24
C THR A 143 -18.62 7.33 33.01
N MET A 144 -19.03 7.55 31.77
CA MET A 144 -20.00 8.60 31.43
C MET A 144 -21.45 8.08 31.54
N ARG A 145 -22.32 8.84 32.18
CA ARG A 145 -23.77 8.62 32.13
C ARG A 145 -24.32 9.27 30.86
N LEU A 146 -24.43 8.50 29.78
CA LEU A 146 -24.91 8.95 28.48
C LEU A 146 -26.21 8.24 28.11
N ALA A 147 -27.11 8.97 27.43
CA ALA A 147 -28.21 8.32 26.74
C ALA A 147 -27.68 7.38 25.63
N ARG A 148 -28.46 6.34 25.33
CA ARG A 148 -28.08 5.28 24.36
C ARG A 148 -27.58 5.85 23.03
N ASP A 149 -28.30 6.79 22.46
CA ASP A 149 -27.97 7.36 21.14
C ASP A 149 -26.66 8.15 21.17
N ALA A 150 -26.45 8.95 22.22
CA ALA A 150 -25.21 9.69 22.43
C ALA A 150 -24.02 8.74 22.62
N LEU A 151 -24.21 7.59 23.30
CA LEU A 151 -23.19 6.57 23.45
C LEU A 151 -22.85 5.92 22.09
N LEU A 152 -23.87 5.54 21.31
CA LEU A 152 -23.69 4.93 19.99
C LEU A 152 -22.96 5.88 19.03
N MET A 153 -23.30 7.17 19.01
CA MET A 153 -22.57 8.17 18.21
C MET A 153 -21.10 8.27 18.60
N LYS A 154 -20.78 8.27 19.89
CA LYS A 154 -19.39 8.34 20.38
C LYS A 154 -18.60 7.05 20.10
N LEU A 155 -19.24 5.89 20.12
CA LEU A 155 -18.66 4.61 19.74
C LEU A 155 -18.40 4.57 18.22
N GLY A 156 -19.35 5.02 17.41
CA GLY A 156 -19.19 5.16 15.96
C GLY A 156 -18.00 6.06 15.59
N ALA A 157 -17.88 7.21 16.24
CA ALA A 157 -16.74 8.12 16.07
C ALA A 157 -15.40 7.46 16.47
N ALA A 158 -15.38 6.65 17.53
CA ALA A 158 -14.18 5.89 17.92
C ALA A 158 -13.82 4.83 16.90
N LYS A 159 -14.81 4.09 16.36
CA LYS A 159 -14.64 3.10 15.28
C LYS A 159 -14.02 3.75 14.02
N THR A 160 -14.57 4.87 13.59
CA THR A 160 -14.08 5.61 12.42
C THR A 160 -12.64 6.10 12.59
N LYS A 161 -12.26 6.53 13.80
CA LYS A 161 -10.91 7.04 14.08
C LYS A 161 -9.85 5.93 14.19
N THR A 162 -10.23 4.73 14.59
CA THR A 162 -9.30 3.60 14.80
C THR A 162 -9.82 2.29 14.21
N PRO A 163 -10.09 2.24 12.89
CA PRO A 163 -10.79 1.10 12.28
C PRO A 163 -10.02 -0.22 12.43
N ALA A 164 -8.69 -0.20 12.36
CA ALA A 164 -7.86 -1.40 12.49
C ALA A 164 -7.87 -1.94 13.93
N ALA A 165 -7.80 -1.07 14.94
CA ALA A 165 -7.89 -1.48 16.34
C ALA A 165 -9.31 -1.96 16.71
N TRP A 166 -10.33 -1.30 16.17
CA TRP A 166 -11.72 -1.68 16.38
C TRP A 166 -12.01 -3.09 15.85
N ARG A 167 -11.55 -3.41 14.65
CA ARG A 167 -11.71 -4.73 14.04
C ARG A 167 -11.12 -5.87 14.88
N LEU A 168 -10.00 -5.61 15.57
CA LEU A 168 -9.41 -6.58 16.51
C LEU A 168 -10.31 -6.86 17.71
N LEU A 169 -11.05 -5.85 18.21
CA LEU A 169 -12.04 -6.03 19.27
C LEU A 169 -13.26 -6.83 18.79
N GLU A 170 -13.81 -6.50 17.62
CA GLU A 170 -14.93 -7.24 17.03
C GLU A 170 -14.58 -8.72 16.89
N ASN A 171 -13.47 -9.05 16.24
CA ASN A 171 -13.03 -10.45 16.07
C ASN A 171 -12.79 -11.17 17.42
N SER A 172 -12.28 -10.47 18.44
CA SER A 172 -12.08 -11.03 19.77
C SER A 172 -13.39 -11.32 20.50
N LEU A 173 -14.40 -10.48 20.32
CA LEU A 173 -15.74 -10.66 20.89
C LEU A 173 -16.47 -11.83 20.21
N GLU A 174 -16.46 -11.89 18.88
CA GLU A 174 -17.04 -13.00 18.12
C GLU A 174 -16.41 -14.34 18.52
N ALA A 175 -15.09 -14.43 18.63
CA ALA A 175 -14.40 -15.63 19.04
C ALA A 175 -14.73 -16.07 20.48
N ARG A 176 -15.11 -15.15 21.38
CA ARG A 176 -15.56 -15.50 22.74
C ARG A 176 -16.99 -16.02 22.71
N MET A 177 -17.88 -15.35 21.99
CA MET A 177 -19.30 -15.76 21.86
C MET A 177 -19.42 -17.16 21.26
N THR A 178 -18.58 -17.52 20.28
CA THR A 178 -18.57 -18.86 19.66
C THR A 178 -18.04 -19.96 20.60
N ARG A 179 -17.24 -19.61 21.63
CA ARG A 179 -16.76 -20.58 22.63
C ARG A 179 -17.71 -20.82 23.78
N GLU A 180 -18.66 -19.93 24.00
CA GLU A 180 -19.69 -20.01 25.04
C GLU A 180 -21.00 -20.65 24.57
N GLN A 181 -21.12 -20.98 23.29
CA GLN A 181 -22.16 -21.81 22.67
C GLN A 181 -21.69 -23.26 22.51
#